data_17311c46817536aaae20f16ef2c0a098
#
_entry.id   17311c46817536aaae20f16ef2c0a098
#
_cell.length_a   1.000
_cell.length_b   1.000
_cell.length_c   1.000
_cell.angle_alpha   90.00
_cell.angle_beta   90.00
_cell.angle_gamma   90.00
#
_symmetry.space_group_name_H-M   'P 1'
#
loop_
_entity.id
_entity.type
_entity.pdbx_description
1 polymer ?
#
loop_
_entity_poly.entity_id
_entity_poly.type
_entity_poly.pdbx_seq_one_letter_code
_entity_poly.pdbx_strand_id
1 'polypeptide(L)'
;ENEELKRTIDTLTIKNREIQQLMVNKIKETDSWGLEHEAKYNEAIRRAEELEKLHNSFFVEAVHEMRTPLSLILGYLGQLVLNRELDGLVSTQVLSAYRNTLALQDMMYQLQDIRHGDDVANHMRIARYDLVDITKQICDLFVDWIAMNNIDFKINTQVQALWVWVDRRKMEYALRTLLSNSLKNTFMYGKITINIAVVKVDGKPYCSLSIQDDGLDAQDS
;
A
#
# COMPACT_ATOMS: atom_id res chain seq x y z
N GLU A 1 10.01 -10.01 6.14
CA GLU A 1 10.10 -8.76 6.93
C GLU A 1 8.76 -8.00 6.91
N ASN A 2 8.15 -7.73 5.76
CA ASN A 2 6.85 -7.06 5.63
C ASN A 2 5.67 -7.87 6.17
N GLU A 3 5.64 -9.16 5.91
CA GLU A 3 4.62 -10.05 6.46
C GLU A 3 4.76 -10.22 7.98
N GLU A 4 5.97 -10.18 8.49
CA GLU A 4 6.27 -10.29 9.90
C GLU A 4 5.83 -9.03 10.67
N LEU A 5 6.09 -7.85 10.09
CA LEU A 5 5.62 -6.57 10.64
C LEU A 5 4.09 -6.47 10.64
N LYS A 6 3.45 -6.90 9.55
CA LYS A 6 2.00 -6.93 9.43
C LYS A 6 1.36 -7.91 10.43
N ARG A 7 1.92 -9.11 10.56
CA ARG A 7 1.50 -10.09 11.58
C ARG A 7 1.68 -9.57 13.01
N THR A 8 2.73 -8.80 13.26
CA THR A 8 2.97 -8.20 14.59
C THR A 8 1.95 -7.10 14.90
N ILE A 9 1.62 -6.25 13.94
CA ILE A 9 0.59 -5.21 14.08
C ILE A 9 -0.80 -5.84 14.26
N ASP A 10 -1.15 -6.84 13.45
CA ASP A 10 -2.41 -7.57 13.57
C ASP A 10 -2.52 -8.28 14.93
N THR A 11 -1.44 -8.88 15.40
CA THR A 11 -1.38 -9.55 16.71
C THR A 11 -1.54 -8.58 17.87
N LEU A 12 -0.93 -7.39 17.80
CA LEU A 12 -1.08 -6.33 18.79
C LEU A 12 -2.51 -5.75 18.79
N THR A 13 -3.11 -5.62 17.65
CA THR A 13 -4.49 -5.12 17.48
C THR A 13 -5.51 -6.14 18.03
N ILE A 14 -5.31 -7.42 17.76
CA ILE A 14 -6.15 -8.51 18.29
C ILE A 14 -5.99 -8.59 19.83
N LYS A 15 -4.77 -8.57 20.35
CA LYS A 15 -4.52 -8.57 21.79
C LYS A 15 -5.13 -7.37 22.51
N ASN A 16 -5.09 -6.18 21.92
CA ASN A 16 -5.77 -5.01 22.46
C ASN A 16 -7.29 -5.20 22.53
N ARG A 17 -7.90 -5.77 21.50
CA ARG A 17 -9.33 -6.13 21.51
C ARG A 17 -9.67 -7.19 22.55
N GLU A 18 -8.86 -8.21 22.68
CA GLU A 18 -9.05 -9.28 23.68
C GLU A 18 -8.95 -8.74 25.12
N ILE A 19 -8.00 -7.84 25.38
CA ILE A 19 -7.85 -7.18 26.69
C ILE A 19 -9.08 -6.32 27.01
N GLN A 20 -9.60 -5.57 26.05
CA GLN A 20 -10.83 -4.79 26.21
C GLN A 20 -12.04 -5.70 26.47
N GLN A 21 -12.18 -6.80 25.76
CA GLN A 21 -13.25 -7.78 25.96
C GLN A 21 -13.15 -8.51 27.31
N LEU A 22 -11.95 -8.89 27.74
CA LEU A 22 -11.71 -9.50 29.04
C LEU A 22 -12.02 -8.54 30.20
N MET A 23 -11.68 -7.24 30.06
CA MET A 23 -12.07 -6.22 31.03
C MET A 23 -13.59 -6.09 31.14
N VAL A 24 -14.29 -6.05 30.03
CA VAL A 24 -15.77 -5.96 29.99
C VAL A 24 -16.45 -7.20 30.58
N ASN A 25 -15.93 -8.39 30.31
CA ASN A 25 -16.50 -9.64 30.83
C ASN A 25 -16.27 -9.79 32.35
N LYS A 26 -15.10 -9.42 32.84
CA LYS A 26 -14.77 -9.50 34.27
C LYS A 26 -15.60 -8.55 35.14
N ILE A 27 -16.09 -7.47 34.54
CA ILE A 27 -16.99 -6.50 35.19
C ILE A 27 -18.43 -7.03 35.26
N LYS A 28 -18.87 -7.78 34.23
CA LYS A 28 -20.19 -8.43 34.27
C LYS A 28 -20.32 -9.53 35.33
N GLU A 29 -19.21 -10.14 35.74
CA GLU A 29 -19.20 -11.18 36.75
C GLU A 29 -19.16 -10.64 38.21
N THR A 30 -18.91 -9.36 38.41
CA THR A 30 -18.82 -8.76 39.74
C THR A 30 -19.88 -7.72 40.02
N ASP A 31 -21.16 -8.09 39.94
CA ASP A 31 -22.33 -7.26 40.30
C ASP A 31 -22.38 -6.81 41.79
N SER A 32 -21.32 -7.06 42.57
CA SER A 32 -21.26 -6.69 43.98
C SER A 32 -20.22 -5.59 44.32
N TRP A 33 -19.62 -4.95 43.27
CA TRP A 33 -18.60 -3.94 43.49
C TRP A 33 -19.21 -2.54 43.36
N GLY A 34 -19.37 -1.85 44.47
CA GLY A 34 -20.05 -0.57 44.55
C GLY A 34 -19.39 0.58 43.74
N LEU A 35 -20.01 1.76 43.82
CA LEU A 35 -19.70 3.01 43.11
C LEU A 35 -18.20 3.39 43.04
N GLU A 36 -17.40 2.95 44.01
CA GLU A 36 -15.95 3.23 44.03
C GLU A 36 -15.16 2.48 42.93
N HIS A 37 -15.61 1.29 42.54
CA HIS A 37 -15.00 0.51 41.47
C HIS A 37 -15.43 1.00 40.10
N GLU A 38 -16.67 1.49 39.94
CA GLU A 38 -17.15 2.09 38.71
C GLU A 38 -16.39 3.39 38.38
N ALA A 39 -16.10 4.22 39.37
CA ALA A 39 -15.29 5.42 39.19
C ALA A 39 -13.84 5.10 38.74
N LYS A 40 -13.20 4.09 39.39
CA LYS A 40 -11.86 3.62 39.00
C LYS A 40 -11.83 3.02 37.60
N TYR A 41 -12.89 2.31 37.22
CA TYR A 41 -13.04 1.74 35.89
C TYR A 41 -13.19 2.82 34.82
N ASN A 42 -14.09 3.78 35.04
CA ASN A 42 -14.29 4.89 34.12
C ASN A 42 -13.00 5.74 33.95
N GLU A 43 -12.25 5.91 35.05
CA GLU A 43 -10.95 6.58 34.98
C GLU A 43 -9.91 5.76 34.20
N ALA A 44 -9.91 4.44 34.35
CA ALA A 44 -9.01 3.56 33.56
C ALA A 44 -9.34 3.57 32.07
N ILE A 45 -10.64 3.56 31.72
CA ILE A 45 -11.08 3.72 30.32
C ILE A 45 -10.62 5.07 29.78
N ARG A 46 -10.88 6.16 30.49
CA ARG A 46 -10.48 7.50 30.07
C ARG A 46 -8.98 7.60 29.85
N ARG A 47 -8.16 7.02 30.74
CA ARG A 47 -6.69 6.96 30.59
C ARG A 47 -6.28 6.12 29.39
N ALA A 48 -6.97 5.00 29.13
CA ALA A 48 -6.70 4.16 27.95
C ALA A 48 -7.01 4.91 26.66
N GLU A 49 -8.15 5.62 26.62
CA GLU A 49 -8.53 6.46 25.47
C GLU A 49 -7.57 7.65 25.26
N GLU A 50 -7.12 8.29 26.34
CA GLU A 50 -6.12 9.36 26.29
C GLU A 50 -4.76 8.86 25.78
N LEU A 51 -4.31 7.68 26.26
CA LEU A 51 -3.09 7.04 25.78
C LEU A 51 -3.21 6.62 24.31
N GLU A 52 -4.35 6.11 23.90
CA GLU A 52 -4.62 5.77 22.52
C GLU A 52 -4.58 7.01 21.61
N LYS A 53 -5.19 8.12 22.03
CA LYS A 53 -5.13 9.38 21.30
C LYS A 53 -3.71 9.95 21.20
N LEU A 54 -2.94 9.92 22.30
CA LEU A 54 -1.54 10.37 22.31
C LEU A 54 -0.67 9.49 21.41
N HIS A 55 -0.83 8.19 21.50
CA HIS A 55 -0.12 7.25 20.64
C HIS A 55 -0.49 7.46 19.16
N ASN A 56 -1.76 7.75 18.89
CA ASN A 56 -2.26 8.05 17.57
C ASN A 56 -1.67 9.35 16.99
N SER A 57 -1.64 10.43 17.77
CA SER A 57 -1.07 11.71 17.31
C SER A 57 0.42 11.60 17.04
N PHE A 58 1.18 11.00 17.96
CA PHE A 58 2.62 10.80 17.82
C PHE A 58 2.97 10.01 16.54
N PHE A 59 2.21 8.97 16.25
CA PHE A 59 2.46 8.16 15.08
C PHE A 59 2.17 8.91 13.77
N VAL A 60 1.07 9.68 13.71
CA VAL A 60 0.74 10.51 12.54
C VAL A 60 1.85 11.53 12.30
N GLU A 61 2.33 12.17 13.35
CA GLU A 61 3.42 13.14 13.28
C GLU A 61 4.72 12.47 12.79
N ALA A 62 5.10 11.32 13.36
CA ALA A 62 6.28 10.57 12.94
C ALA A 62 6.22 10.17 11.45
N VAL A 63 5.06 9.70 10.97
CA VAL A 63 4.87 9.38 9.55
C VAL A 63 4.98 10.63 8.67
N HIS A 64 4.44 11.78 9.13
CA HIS A 64 4.58 13.05 8.40
C HIS A 64 6.04 13.52 8.34
N GLU A 65 6.77 13.42 9.44
CA GLU A 65 8.19 13.81 9.49
C GLU A 65 9.07 12.86 8.65
N MET A 66 8.76 11.59 8.59
CA MET A 66 9.46 10.65 7.71
C MET A 66 9.17 10.87 6.22
N ARG A 67 7.98 11.37 5.86
CA ARG A 67 7.61 11.61 4.46
C ARG A 67 8.53 12.62 3.79
N THR A 68 8.91 13.68 4.49
CA THR A 68 9.73 14.76 3.94
C THR A 68 11.11 14.27 3.48
N PRO A 69 11.94 13.62 4.33
CA PRO A 69 13.23 13.11 3.90
C PRO A 69 13.09 12.02 2.83
N LEU A 70 12.07 11.18 2.93
CA LEU A 70 11.81 10.13 1.95
C LEU A 70 11.48 10.71 0.57
N SER A 71 10.68 11.78 0.51
CA SER A 71 10.36 12.48 -0.74
C SER A 71 11.59 13.13 -1.38
N LEU A 72 12.53 13.65 -0.55
CA LEU A 72 13.79 14.19 -1.04
C LEU A 72 14.69 13.07 -1.61
N ILE A 73 14.81 11.94 -0.91
CA ILE A 73 15.57 10.77 -1.40
C ILE A 73 14.99 10.28 -2.72
N LEU A 74 13.67 10.17 -2.82
CA LEU A 74 12.98 9.79 -4.06
C LEU A 74 13.25 10.78 -5.19
N GLY A 75 13.23 12.08 -4.90
CA GLY A 75 13.54 13.13 -5.88
C GLY A 75 14.94 12.98 -6.45
N TYR A 76 15.96 12.82 -5.60
CA TYR A 76 17.35 12.65 -6.03
C TYR A 76 17.58 11.34 -6.78
N LEU A 77 17.06 10.23 -6.26
CA LEU A 77 17.16 8.93 -6.93
C LEU A 77 16.41 8.93 -8.27
N GLY A 78 15.24 9.57 -8.35
CA GLY A 78 14.50 9.73 -9.59
C GLY A 78 15.28 10.51 -10.66
N GLN A 79 15.97 11.59 -10.28
CA GLN A 79 16.86 12.32 -11.18
C GLN A 79 18.01 11.45 -11.68
N LEU A 80 18.60 10.63 -10.80
CA LEU A 80 19.69 9.74 -11.17
C LEU A 80 19.19 8.60 -12.09
N VAL A 81 18.00 8.05 -11.88
CA VAL A 81 17.38 7.05 -12.77
C VAL A 81 17.17 7.61 -14.17
N LEU A 82 16.79 8.89 -14.28
CA LEU A 82 16.61 9.56 -15.58
C LEU A 82 17.93 9.93 -16.28
N ASN A 83 19.06 9.90 -15.55
CA ASN A 83 20.37 10.19 -16.12
C ASN A 83 20.94 8.95 -16.84
N ARG A 84 20.88 8.98 -18.19
CA ARG A 84 21.37 7.90 -19.05
C ARG A 84 22.89 7.76 -19.13
N GLU A 85 23.64 8.64 -18.49
CA GLU A 85 25.12 8.61 -18.48
C GLU A 85 25.70 7.74 -17.35
N LEU A 86 24.85 7.16 -16.49
CA LEU A 86 25.30 6.29 -15.41
C LEU A 86 25.80 4.95 -15.95
N ASP A 87 26.93 4.51 -15.45
CA ASP A 87 27.47 3.18 -15.71
C ASP A 87 26.45 2.09 -15.31
N GLY A 88 26.37 0.98 -16.06
CA GLY A 88 25.33 -0.03 -15.92
C GLY A 88 25.18 -0.60 -14.51
N LEU A 89 26.30 -0.78 -13.79
CA LEU A 89 26.26 -1.24 -12.39
C LEU A 89 25.68 -0.19 -11.45
N VAL A 90 26.09 1.07 -11.61
CA VAL A 90 25.60 2.19 -10.80
C VAL A 90 24.12 2.44 -11.09
N SER A 91 23.71 2.38 -12.35
CA SER A 91 22.31 2.50 -12.76
C SER A 91 21.44 1.44 -12.06
N THR A 92 21.88 0.19 -12.02
CA THR A 92 21.16 -0.91 -11.35
C THR A 92 21.02 -0.67 -9.84
N GLN A 93 22.08 -0.20 -9.18
CA GLN A 93 22.05 0.12 -7.75
C GLN A 93 21.13 1.30 -7.43
N VAL A 94 21.19 2.37 -8.22
CA VAL A 94 20.31 3.54 -8.09
C VAL A 94 18.85 3.15 -8.28
N LEU A 95 18.55 2.35 -9.28
CA LEU A 95 17.19 1.86 -9.55
C LEU A 95 16.67 0.98 -8.40
N SER A 96 17.53 0.12 -7.85
CA SER A 96 17.18 -0.69 -6.67
C SER A 96 16.89 0.19 -5.44
N ALA A 97 17.73 1.20 -5.17
CA ALA A 97 17.53 2.15 -4.08
C ALA A 97 16.22 2.95 -4.27
N TYR A 98 15.94 3.39 -5.48
CA TYR A 98 14.69 4.09 -5.83
C TYR A 98 13.46 3.23 -5.54
N ARG A 99 13.47 1.96 -5.96
CA ARG A 99 12.38 1.01 -5.70
C ARG A 99 12.17 0.74 -4.21
N ASN A 100 13.25 0.54 -3.47
CA ASN A 100 13.16 0.34 -2.01
C ASN A 100 12.61 1.58 -1.31
N THR A 101 12.95 2.76 -1.78
CA THR A 101 12.42 4.02 -1.22
C THR A 101 10.94 4.20 -1.55
N LEU A 102 10.50 3.81 -2.75
CA LEU A 102 9.07 3.75 -3.10
C LEU A 102 8.31 2.76 -2.21
N ALA A 103 8.88 1.57 -1.98
CA ALA A 103 8.27 0.58 -1.10
C ALA A 103 8.12 1.10 0.34
N LEU A 104 9.12 1.80 0.87
CA LEU A 104 9.05 2.47 2.17
C LEU A 104 7.94 3.54 2.21
N GLN A 105 7.83 4.34 1.18
CA GLN A 105 6.76 5.35 1.06
C GLN A 105 5.38 4.69 1.06
N ASP A 106 5.23 3.59 0.32
CA ASP A 106 3.98 2.83 0.24
C ASP A 106 3.60 2.22 1.61
N MET A 107 4.58 1.70 2.37
CA MET A 107 4.34 1.22 3.74
C MET A 107 3.86 2.35 4.66
N MET A 108 4.45 3.53 4.55
CA MET A 108 4.02 4.70 5.34
C MET A 108 2.57 5.09 5.03
N TYR A 109 2.16 5.03 3.76
CA TYR A 109 0.76 5.28 3.38
C TYR A 109 -0.17 4.20 3.93
N GLN A 110 0.23 2.91 3.88
CA GLN A 110 -0.56 1.82 4.48
C GLN A 110 -0.77 2.01 5.98
N LEU A 111 0.28 2.39 6.71
CA LEU A 111 0.21 2.67 8.13
C LEU A 111 -0.76 3.83 8.45
N GLN A 112 -0.85 4.83 7.59
CA GLN A 112 -1.83 5.91 7.72
C GLN A 112 -3.26 5.43 7.43
N ASP A 113 -3.45 4.64 6.37
CA ASP A 113 -4.77 4.13 5.96
C ASP A 113 -5.37 3.15 7.01
N ILE A 114 -4.54 2.28 7.62
CA ILE A 114 -4.98 1.33 8.67
C ILE A 114 -5.56 2.07 9.89
N ARG A 115 -5.06 3.25 10.20
CA ARG A 115 -5.47 4.00 11.39
C ARG A 115 -6.74 4.83 11.22
N HIS A 116 -7.05 5.19 9.99
CA HIS A 116 -8.24 5.99 9.71
C HIS A 116 -9.52 5.14 9.68
N GLY A 117 -9.41 3.82 9.96
CA GLY A 117 -10.50 2.90 10.20
C GLY A 117 -11.69 3.09 9.26
N ASP A 118 -12.85 3.35 9.80
CA ASP A 118 -14.10 3.54 9.04
C ASP A 118 -14.16 4.84 8.22
N ASP A 119 -13.17 5.74 8.35
CA ASP A 119 -13.12 7.03 7.64
C ASP A 119 -12.31 7.02 6.33
N VAL A 120 -11.89 5.83 5.86
CA VAL A 120 -11.10 5.68 4.60
C VAL A 120 -11.82 6.34 3.40
N ALA A 121 -13.15 6.31 3.39
CA ALA A 121 -13.96 6.92 2.33
C ALA A 121 -13.85 8.46 2.32
N ASN A 122 -13.68 9.10 3.47
CA ASN A 122 -13.63 10.56 3.60
C ASN A 122 -12.28 11.18 3.19
N HIS A 123 -11.22 10.37 3.01
CA HIS A 123 -9.88 10.85 2.68
C HIS A 123 -9.45 10.53 1.24
N MET A 124 -10.34 9.97 0.42
CA MET A 124 -10.05 9.73 -1.00
C MET A 124 -10.05 11.04 -1.79
N ARG A 125 -8.95 11.32 -2.49
CA ARG A 125 -8.83 12.45 -3.42
C ARG A 125 -9.20 11.99 -4.83
N ILE A 126 -10.50 11.82 -5.06
CA ILE A 126 -11.01 11.35 -6.36
C ILE A 126 -10.99 12.50 -7.35
N ALA A 127 -10.30 12.29 -8.48
CA ALA A 127 -10.30 13.19 -9.63
C ALA A 127 -10.27 12.39 -10.93
N ARG A 128 -10.46 13.08 -12.05
CA ARG A 128 -10.48 12.46 -13.36
C ARG A 128 -9.07 12.32 -13.92
N TYR A 129 -8.65 11.07 -14.18
CA TYR A 129 -7.33 10.74 -14.73
C TYR A 129 -7.45 9.78 -15.88
N ASP A 130 -6.46 9.80 -16.76
CA ASP A 130 -6.29 8.80 -17.81
C ASP A 130 -5.59 7.57 -17.27
N LEU A 131 -6.30 6.44 -17.17
CA LEU A 131 -5.78 5.19 -16.64
C LEU A 131 -4.68 4.59 -17.52
N VAL A 132 -4.76 4.80 -18.85
CA VAL A 132 -3.72 4.32 -19.78
C VAL A 132 -2.39 5.05 -19.51
N ASP A 133 -2.46 6.36 -19.29
CA ASP A 133 -1.28 7.18 -18.99
C ASP A 133 -0.67 6.80 -17.62
N ILE A 134 -1.48 6.69 -16.58
CA ILE A 134 -1.01 6.22 -15.26
C ILE A 134 -0.32 4.86 -15.39
N THR A 135 -0.94 3.91 -16.11
CA THR A 135 -0.37 2.57 -16.26
C THR A 135 0.98 2.61 -16.96
N LYS A 136 1.12 3.38 -18.05
CA LYS A 136 2.39 3.54 -18.75
C LYS A 136 3.47 4.13 -17.84
N GLN A 137 3.17 5.22 -17.14
CA GLN A 137 4.12 5.86 -16.22
C GLN A 137 4.62 4.89 -15.13
N ILE A 138 3.75 4.03 -14.61
CA ILE A 138 4.15 3.01 -13.64
C ILE A 138 5.01 1.92 -14.30
N CYS A 139 4.68 1.48 -15.51
CA CYS A 139 5.48 0.48 -16.25
C CYS A 139 6.88 0.99 -16.58
N ASP A 140 7.02 2.28 -16.90
CA ASP A 140 8.31 2.90 -17.21
C ASP A 140 9.32 2.78 -16.05
N LEU A 141 8.84 2.69 -14.80
CA LEU A 141 9.70 2.46 -13.63
C LEU A 141 10.35 1.06 -13.63
N PHE A 142 9.84 0.13 -14.41
CA PHE A 142 10.28 -1.28 -14.43
C PHE A 142 10.93 -1.70 -15.75
N VAL A 143 11.05 -0.79 -16.73
CA VAL A 143 11.58 -1.09 -18.08
C VAL A 143 12.94 -1.75 -18.03
N ASP A 144 13.88 -1.23 -17.25
CA ASP A 144 15.23 -1.79 -17.16
C ASP A 144 15.21 -3.20 -16.56
N TRP A 145 14.38 -3.42 -15.54
CA TRP A 145 14.24 -4.73 -14.91
C TRP A 145 13.62 -5.77 -15.84
N ILE A 146 12.61 -5.35 -16.61
CA ILE A 146 11.97 -6.16 -17.64
C ILE A 146 13.00 -6.55 -18.71
N ALA A 147 13.79 -5.58 -19.18
CA ALA A 147 14.83 -5.80 -20.18
C ALA A 147 15.94 -6.73 -19.67
N MET A 148 16.44 -6.51 -18.44
CA MET A 148 17.50 -7.33 -17.84
C MET A 148 17.09 -8.80 -17.66
N ASN A 149 15.82 -9.08 -17.42
CA ASN A 149 15.30 -10.43 -17.26
C ASN A 149 14.71 -11.01 -18.55
N ASN A 150 14.82 -10.28 -19.69
CA ASN A 150 14.27 -10.67 -21.00
C ASN A 150 12.79 -11.06 -20.95
N ILE A 151 11.98 -10.32 -20.16
CA ILE A 151 10.55 -10.58 -20.02
C ILE A 151 9.79 -10.04 -21.25
N ASP A 152 8.94 -10.88 -21.88
CA ASP A 152 7.99 -10.44 -22.92
C ASP A 152 6.86 -9.64 -22.26
N PHE A 153 7.04 -8.31 -22.21
CA PHE A 153 6.13 -7.40 -21.54
C PHE A 153 5.23 -6.68 -22.54
N LYS A 154 3.90 -6.75 -22.33
CA LYS A 154 2.92 -6.14 -23.22
C LYS A 154 1.84 -5.38 -22.45
N ILE A 155 1.48 -4.20 -22.97
CA ILE A 155 0.29 -3.44 -22.54
C ILE A 155 -0.73 -3.50 -23.68
N ASN A 156 -1.82 -4.22 -23.48
CA ASN A 156 -2.93 -4.33 -24.39
C ASN A 156 -4.01 -3.34 -24.00
N THR A 157 -4.32 -2.42 -24.89
CA THR A 157 -5.44 -1.49 -24.74
C THR A 157 -6.14 -1.28 -26.07
N GLN A 158 -7.46 -1.23 -26.02
CA GLN A 158 -8.31 -0.95 -27.20
C GLN A 158 -8.51 0.55 -27.43
N VAL A 159 -8.07 1.39 -26.47
CA VAL A 159 -8.28 2.84 -26.50
C VAL A 159 -6.96 3.56 -26.23
N GLN A 160 -6.79 4.75 -26.82
CA GLN A 160 -5.60 5.56 -26.57
C GLN A 160 -5.62 6.23 -25.21
N ALA A 161 -6.79 6.55 -24.69
CA ALA A 161 -7.01 7.14 -23.38
C ALA A 161 -8.29 6.58 -22.76
N LEU A 162 -8.26 6.31 -21.47
CA LEU A 162 -9.40 5.85 -20.67
C LEU A 162 -9.56 6.69 -19.42
N TRP A 163 -10.49 7.62 -19.47
CA TRP A 163 -10.73 8.55 -18.37
C TRP A 163 -11.59 7.92 -17.30
N VAL A 164 -11.04 7.85 -16.07
CA VAL A 164 -11.68 7.27 -14.89
C VAL A 164 -11.65 8.26 -13.71
N TRP A 165 -12.59 8.12 -12.80
CA TRP A 165 -12.61 8.86 -11.54
C TRP A 165 -11.96 8.01 -10.45
N VAL A 166 -10.74 8.34 -10.07
CA VAL A 166 -9.94 7.55 -9.11
C VAL A 166 -9.10 8.45 -8.21
N ASP A 167 -8.70 7.93 -7.07
CA ASP A 167 -7.58 8.48 -6.32
C ASP A 167 -6.27 8.01 -6.99
N ARG A 168 -5.56 8.95 -7.63
CA ARG A 168 -4.34 8.67 -8.37
C ARG A 168 -3.30 7.93 -7.54
N ARG A 169 -3.07 8.36 -6.28
CA ARG A 169 -2.04 7.74 -5.42
C ARG A 169 -2.37 6.29 -5.11
N LYS A 170 -3.63 6.00 -4.75
CA LYS A 170 -4.08 4.64 -4.46
C LYS A 170 -4.03 3.76 -5.71
N MET A 171 -4.34 4.30 -6.88
CA MET A 171 -4.22 3.60 -8.16
C MET A 171 -2.76 3.30 -8.51
N GLU A 172 -1.87 4.28 -8.41
CA GLU A 172 -0.43 4.09 -8.64
C GLU A 172 0.16 3.06 -7.69
N TYR A 173 -0.24 3.12 -6.41
CA TYR A 173 0.18 2.14 -5.42
C TYR A 173 -0.28 0.72 -5.78
N ALA A 174 -1.56 0.53 -6.10
CA ALA A 174 -2.11 -0.76 -6.50
C ALA A 174 -1.39 -1.34 -7.73
N LEU A 175 -1.18 -0.51 -8.76
CA LEU A 175 -0.47 -0.91 -9.97
C LEU A 175 0.99 -1.30 -9.70
N ARG A 176 1.72 -0.51 -8.91
CA ARG A 176 3.11 -0.84 -8.53
C ARG A 176 3.18 -2.16 -7.77
N THR A 177 2.29 -2.35 -6.81
CA THR A 177 2.25 -3.57 -5.99
C THR A 177 1.98 -4.80 -6.85
N LEU A 178 0.95 -4.75 -7.69
CA LEU A 178 0.60 -5.86 -8.57
C LEU A 178 1.71 -6.16 -9.58
N LEU A 179 2.25 -5.12 -10.24
CA LEU A 179 3.32 -5.29 -11.21
C LEU A 179 4.61 -5.81 -10.56
N SER A 180 4.96 -5.29 -9.38
CA SER A 180 6.12 -5.78 -8.62
C SER A 180 5.97 -7.25 -8.22
N ASN A 181 4.78 -7.69 -7.86
CA ASN A 181 4.51 -9.10 -7.54
C ASN A 181 4.63 -9.97 -8.79
N SER A 182 4.01 -9.60 -9.90
CA SER A 182 4.14 -10.33 -11.17
C SER A 182 5.60 -10.42 -11.62
N LEU A 183 6.36 -9.31 -11.52
CA LEU A 183 7.77 -9.30 -11.87
C LEU A 183 8.65 -10.19 -10.98
N LYS A 184 8.33 -10.33 -9.70
CA LYS A 184 9.05 -11.22 -8.76
C LYS A 184 8.76 -12.69 -9.04
N ASN A 185 7.54 -13.00 -9.48
CA ASN A 185 7.09 -14.38 -9.69
C ASN A 185 7.39 -14.87 -11.11
N THR A 186 7.61 -13.98 -12.07
CA THR A 186 7.92 -14.31 -13.46
C THR A 186 9.39 -14.72 -13.61
N PHE A 187 9.65 -15.85 -14.26
CA PHE A 187 11.01 -16.31 -14.57
C PHE A 187 11.68 -15.47 -15.67
N MET A 188 13.00 -15.60 -15.81
CA MET A 188 13.71 -15.09 -16.98
C MET A 188 13.07 -15.66 -18.25
N TYR A 189 12.92 -14.80 -19.27
CA TYR A 189 12.22 -15.10 -20.53
C TYR A 189 10.72 -15.39 -20.38
N GLY A 190 10.13 -15.12 -19.23
CA GLY A 190 8.70 -15.23 -19.00
C GLY A 190 7.91 -14.10 -19.64
N LYS A 191 6.60 -14.09 -19.39
CA LYS A 191 5.68 -13.15 -20.02
C LYS A 191 4.81 -12.44 -19.00
N ILE A 192 4.67 -11.12 -19.15
CA ILE A 192 3.72 -10.31 -18.39
C ILE A 192 2.86 -9.52 -19.36
N THR A 193 1.55 -9.56 -19.16
CA THR A 193 0.60 -8.83 -20.00
C THR A 193 -0.33 -7.99 -19.12
N ILE A 194 -0.39 -6.70 -19.37
CA ILE A 194 -1.38 -5.79 -18.77
C ILE A 194 -2.49 -5.57 -19.78
N ASN A 195 -3.74 -5.82 -19.39
CA ASN A 195 -4.90 -5.56 -20.24
C ASN A 195 -5.74 -4.44 -19.63
N ILE A 196 -6.06 -3.45 -20.45
CA ILE A 196 -6.95 -2.32 -20.11
C ILE A 196 -8.12 -2.34 -21.09
N ALA A 197 -9.33 -2.52 -20.57
CA ALA A 197 -10.53 -2.62 -21.38
C ALA A 197 -11.75 -1.98 -20.71
N VAL A 198 -12.74 -1.64 -21.51
CA VAL A 198 -14.08 -1.31 -21.03
C VAL A 198 -14.93 -2.57 -21.11
N VAL A 199 -15.44 -3.04 -19.98
CA VAL A 199 -16.30 -4.21 -19.88
C VAL A 199 -17.71 -3.79 -19.46
N LYS A 200 -18.72 -4.56 -19.83
CA LYS A 200 -20.10 -4.34 -19.38
C LYS A 200 -20.44 -5.37 -18.30
N VAL A 201 -20.85 -4.89 -17.14
CA VAL A 201 -21.37 -5.72 -16.05
C VAL A 201 -22.78 -5.20 -15.76
N ASP A 202 -23.78 -6.08 -15.85
CA ASP A 202 -25.20 -5.72 -15.71
C ASP A 202 -25.64 -4.53 -16.59
N GLY A 203 -25.12 -4.49 -17.84
CA GLY A 203 -25.43 -3.45 -18.81
C GLY A 203 -24.71 -2.11 -18.57
N LYS A 204 -23.99 -1.93 -17.47
CA LYS A 204 -23.23 -0.71 -17.14
C LYS A 204 -21.76 -0.85 -17.57
N PRO A 205 -21.15 0.21 -18.12
CA PRO A 205 -19.74 0.18 -18.50
C PRO A 205 -18.84 0.29 -17.23
N TYR A 206 -17.86 -0.60 -17.16
CA TYR A 206 -16.80 -0.58 -16.17
C TYR A 206 -15.43 -0.59 -16.84
N CYS A 207 -14.45 -0.01 -16.18
CA CYS A 207 -13.07 -0.16 -16.56
C CYS A 207 -12.53 -1.45 -15.95
N SER A 208 -11.91 -2.30 -16.76
CA SER A 208 -11.17 -3.49 -16.33
C SER A 208 -9.68 -3.24 -16.57
N LEU A 209 -8.88 -3.44 -15.52
CA LEU A 209 -7.43 -3.50 -15.60
C LEU A 209 -6.99 -4.81 -14.99
N SER A 210 -6.26 -5.63 -15.74
CA SER A 210 -5.72 -6.90 -15.28
C SER A 210 -4.23 -7.01 -15.60
N ILE A 211 -3.49 -7.65 -14.72
CA ILE A 211 -2.09 -8.01 -14.94
C ILE A 211 -2.05 -9.55 -14.91
N GLN A 212 -1.48 -10.12 -15.96
CA GLN A 212 -1.28 -11.56 -16.13
C GLN A 212 0.20 -11.85 -16.26
N ASP A 213 0.71 -12.79 -15.53
CA ASP A 213 2.05 -13.33 -15.66
C ASP A 213 1.98 -14.86 -15.84
N ASP A 214 3.09 -15.46 -16.26
CA ASP A 214 3.28 -16.89 -16.40
C ASP A 214 4.16 -17.46 -15.28
N GLY A 215 4.21 -16.76 -14.14
CA GLY A 215 4.96 -17.15 -12.95
C GLY A 215 4.32 -18.31 -12.19
N LEU A 216 4.93 -18.66 -11.05
CA LEU A 216 4.41 -19.68 -10.15
C LEU A 216 3.09 -19.23 -9.52
N ASP A 217 2.09 -20.10 -9.54
CA ASP A 217 0.84 -19.88 -8.82
C ASP A 217 1.09 -19.79 -7.31
N ALA A 218 0.38 -18.86 -6.64
CA ALA A 218 0.50 -18.65 -5.20
C ALA A 218 0.09 -19.87 -4.34
N GLN A 219 -0.33 -20.98 -4.97
CA GLN A 219 -0.72 -22.23 -4.31
C GLN A 219 0.42 -23.25 -4.20
N ASP A 220 1.57 -22.99 -4.86
CA ASP A 220 2.71 -23.94 -4.90
C ASP A 220 3.89 -23.50 -4.00
N SER A 221 3.70 -22.56 -3.07
CA SER A 221 4.72 -22.04 -2.16
C SER A 221 4.40 -22.25 -0.68
#